data_5a440b7e882c2ce8f26ad92131847b37
#
_entry.id   5a440b7e882c2ce8f26ad92131847b37
#
_cell.length_a   1.000
_cell.length_b   1.000
_cell.length_c   1.000
_cell.angle_alpha   90.00
_cell.angle_beta   90.00
_cell.angle_gamma   90.00
#
_symmetry.space_group_name_H-M   'P 1'
#
loop_
_entity.id
_entity.type
_entity.pdbx_description
1 polymer ?
#
loop_
_entity_poly.entity_id
_entity_poly.type
_entity_poly.pdbx_seq_one_letter_code
_entity_poly.pdbx_strand_id
1 'polypeptide(L)'
;MRAQRSQAIVEFAIIAPVLFLLLFGIIDFGRVIYYYVTLNQAVNEGARTAIRSSAQLPTNADVETSVKQHAVDVILANPCPNGPVTTTAPPANQGWIYITEPDPPATVETLSPSLENAPGGEMWGQSNGTCSATNPARNHAPLQVTIRYNFVPFTPLISQLTGNIIISAAATYATEY
;
A
#
# COMPACT_ATOMS: atom_id res chain seq x y z
N MET A 1 42.92 0.68 -41.37
CA MET A 1 42.63 0.51 -39.92
C MET A 1 41.73 1.57 -39.31
N ARG A 2 41.66 2.84 -39.75
CA ARG A 2 40.76 3.86 -39.20
C ARG A 2 39.27 3.63 -39.55
N ALA A 3 38.92 3.11 -40.73
CA ALA A 3 37.56 2.87 -41.16
C ALA A 3 36.81 1.78 -40.32
N GLN A 4 37.50 0.73 -39.89
CA GLN A 4 36.91 -0.35 -39.08
C GLN A 4 36.56 0.13 -37.65
N ARG A 5 37.33 1.09 -37.09
CA ARG A 5 37.00 1.66 -35.76
C ARG A 5 35.79 2.56 -35.79
N SER A 6 35.57 3.32 -36.86
CA SER A 6 34.36 4.16 -37.01
C SER A 6 33.09 3.33 -37.23
N GLN A 7 33.17 2.22 -37.92
CA GLN A 7 32.05 1.30 -38.13
C GLN A 7 31.61 0.68 -36.81
N ALA A 8 32.54 0.17 -36.00
CA ALA A 8 32.22 -0.41 -34.68
C ALA A 8 31.56 0.60 -33.74
N ILE A 9 31.92 1.88 -33.77
CA ILE A 9 31.29 2.93 -32.97
C ILE A 9 29.84 3.17 -33.43
N VAL A 10 29.58 3.16 -34.75
CA VAL A 10 28.20 3.34 -35.29
C VAL A 10 27.33 2.15 -34.93
N GLU A 11 27.84 0.93 -35.06
CA GLU A 11 27.11 -0.30 -34.66
C GLU A 11 26.77 -0.27 -33.17
N PHE A 12 27.73 0.10 -32.32
CA PHE A 12 27.49 0.25 -30.90
C PHE A 12 26.45 1.35 -30.59
N ALA A 13 26.54 2.48 -31.27
CA ALA A 13 25.60 3.59 -31.07
C ALA A 13 24.13 3.22 -31.39
N ILE A 14 23.90 2.28 -32.29
CA ILE A 14 22.55 1.78 -32.62
C ILE A 14 22.08 0.75 -31.59
N ILE A 15 22.98 -0.11 -31.09
CA ILE A 15 22.62 -1.18 -30.14
C ILE A 15 22.50 -0.64 -28.70
N ALA A 16 23.32 0.33 -28.32
CA ALA A 16 23.40 0.85 -26.98
C ALA A 16 22.05 1.34 -26.41
N PRO A 17 21.20 2.09 -27.12
CA PRO A 17 19.90 2.52 -26.62
C PRO A 17 18.98 1.34 -26.27
N VAL A 18 18.97 0.29 -27.07
CA VAL A 18 18.17 -0.92 -26.84
C VAL A 18 18.69 -1.67 -25.61
N LEU A 19 20.01 -1.78 -25.48
CA LEU A 19 20.66 -2.41 -24.34
C LEU A 19 20.34 -1.66 -23.03
N PHE A 20 20.45 -0.34 -23.03
CA PHE A 20 20.11 0.48 -21.87
C PHE A 20 18.63 0.41 -21.50
N LEU A 21 17.73 0.39 -22.48
CA LEU A 21 16.30 0.24 -22.24
C LEU A 21 16.01 -1.10 -21.57
N LEU A 22 16.64 -2.18 -22.01
CA LEU A 22 16.50 -3.50 -21.43
C LEU A 22 17.07 -3.53 -20.00
N LEU A 23 18.25 -2.94 -19.77
CA LEU A 23 18.89 -2.87 -18.46
C LEU A 23 18.00 -2.12 -17.45
N PHE A 24 17.55 -0.92 -17.81
CA PHE A 24 16.69 -0.12 -16.94
C PHE A 24 15.31 -0.78 -16.73
N GLY A 25 14.78 -1.48 -17.74
CA GLY A 25 13.57 -2.27 -17.61
C GLY A 25 13.69 -3.37 -16.55
N ILE A 26 14.83 -4.08 -16.53
CA ILE A 26 15.10 -5.11 -15.51
C ILE A 26 15.18 -4.46 -14.11
N ILE A 27 15.80 -3.30 -13.98
CA ILE A 27 15.91 -2.58 -12.72
C ILE A 27 14.50 -2.15 -12.22
N ASP A 28 13.67 -1.56 -13.08
CA ASP A 28 12.32 -1.16 -12.71
C ASP A 28 11.46 -2.38 -12.31
N PHE A 29 11.59 -3.49 -13.02
CA PHE A 29 10.90 -4.74 -12.66
C PHE A 29 11.34 -5.26 -11.28
N GLY A 30 12.64 -5.25 -10.98
CA GLY A 30 13.15 -5.62 -9.67
C GLY A 30 12.58 -4.72 -8.55
N ARG A 31 12.44 -3.43 -8.80
CA ARG A 31 11.82 -2.48 -7.86
C ARG A 31 10.34 -2.78 -7.63
N VAL A 32 9.57 -3.11 -8.67
CA VAL A 32 8.16 -3.49 -8.52
C VAL A 32 8.02 -4.72 -7.62
N ILE A 33 8.84 -5.75 -7.84
CA ILE A 33 8.84 -6.96 -7.00
C ILE A 33 9.21 -6.62 -5.56
N TYR A 34 10.25 -5.81 -5.35
CA TYR A 34 10.66 -5.36 -4.04
C TYR A 34 9.52 -4.66 -3.29
N TYR A 35 8.88 -3.67 -3.91
CA TYR A 35 7.74 -2.98 -3.30
C TYR A 35 6.58 -3.94 -3.02
N TYR A 36 6.25 -4.83 -3.96
CA TYR A 36 5.19 -5.81 -3.75
C TYR A 36 5.43 -6.70 -2.52
N VAL A 37 6.63 -7.23 -2.36
CA VAL A 37 6.98 -8.08 -1.21
C VAL A 37 6.96 -7.26 0.08
N THR A 38 7.58 -6.08 0.09
CA THR A 38 7.65 -5.19 1.26
C THR A 38 6.26 -4.77 1.73
N LEU A 39 5.38 -4.37 0.80
CA LEU A 39 4.02 -3.97 1.14
C LEU A 39 3.20 -5.14 1.69
N ASN A 40 3.33 -6.35 1.12
CA ASN A 40 2.66 -7.54 1.66
C ASN A 40 3.14 -7.89 3.07
N GLN A 41 4.42 -7.75 3.37
CA GLN A 41 4.93 -7.94 4.73
C GLN A 41 4.38 -6.88 5.68
N ALA A 42 4.38 -5.61 5.27
CA ALA A 42 3.91 -4.50 6.08
C ALA A 42 2.41 -4.61 6.43
N VAL A 43 1.54 -4.98 5.47
CA VAL A 43 0.12 -5.18 5.77
C VAL A 43 -0.13 -6.34 6.72
N ASN A 44 0.64 -7.44 6.58
CA ASN A 44 0.52 -8.58 7.50
C ASN A 44 0.89 -8.20 8.94
N GLU A 45 1.99 -7.48 9.15
CA GLU A 45 2.39 -7.04 10.49
C GLU A 45 1.44 -5.97 11.06
N GLY A 46 0.95 -5.05 10.22
CA GLY A 46 -0.09 -4.11 10.62
C GLY A 46 -1.37 -4.79 11.04
N ALA A 47 -1.84 -5.76 10.27
CA ALA A 47 -3.04 -6.52 10.59
C ALA A 47 -2.88 -7.37 11.86
N ARG A 48 -1.70 -7.98 12.08
CA ARG A 48 -1.38 -8.67 13.35
C ARG A 48 -1.38 -7.73 14.55
N THR A 49 -0.94 -6.50 14.38
CA THR A 49 -0.99 -5.49 15.43
C THR A 49 -2.44 -5.11 15.73
N ALA A 50 -3.25 -4.97 14.69
CA ALA A 50 -4.64 -4.54 14.79
C ALA A 50 -5.56 -5.52 15.53
N ILE A 51 -5.31 -6.82 15.45
CA ILE A 51 -6.19 -7.85 16.01
C ILE A 51 -5.89 -8.24 17.46
N ARG A 52 -4.76 -7.80 18.01
CA ARG A 52 -4.32 -8.23 19.36
C ARG A 52 -5.27 -7.76 20.43
N SER A 53 -5.73 -8.69 21.27
CA SER A 53 -6.38 -8.37 22.53
C SER A 53 -5.35 -8.01 23.58
N SER A 54 -5.49 -6.84 24.17
CA SER A 54 -4.64 -6.35 25.26
C SER A 54 -5.46 -5.52 26.25
N ALA A 55 -4.86 -5.11 27.37
CA ALA A 55 -5.52 -4.24 28.33
C ALA A 55 -5.94 -2.88 27.73
N GLN A 56 -5.22 -2.43 26.72
CA GLN A 56 -5.62 -1.34 25.84
C GLN A 56 -5.67 -1.88 24.40
N LEU A 57 -6.81 -1.72 23.73
CA LEU A 57 -6.94 -2.11 22.35
C LEU A 57 -6.03 -1.24 21.47
N PRO A 58 -5.45 -1.80 20.40
CA PRO A 58 -4.66 -1.03 19.47
C PRO A 58 -5.54 0.03 18.80
N THR A 59 -4.96 1.17 18.49
CA THR A 59 -5.61 2.24 17.73
C THR A 59 -5.22 2.17 16.25
N ASN A 60 -5.93 2.90 15.39
CA ASN A 60 -5.51 3.07 13.99
C ASN A 60 -4.08 3.62 13.88
N ALA A 61 -3.68 4.52 14.78
CA ALA A 61 -2.33 5.09 14.81
C ALA A 61 -1.25 4.02 15.13
N ASP A 62 -1.56 3.07 16.02
CA ASP A 62 -0.64 1.97 16.36
C ASP A 62 -0.46 1.04 15.15
N VAL A 63 -1.56 0.71 14.47
CA VAL A 63 -1.54 -0.11 13.25
C VAL A 63 -0.73 0.57 12.14
N GLU A 64 -0.99 1.86 11.89
CA GLU A 64 -0.23 2.64 10.90
C GLU A 64 1.26 2.71 11.22
N THR A 65 1.59 2.89 12.50
CA THR A 65 2.97 2.92 12.95
C THR A 65 3.65 1.58 12.68
N SER A 66 2.97 0.47 12.99
CA SER A 66 3.45 -0.88 12.69
C SER A 66 3.67 -1.08 11.19
N VAL A 67 2.69 -0.70 10.36
CA VAL A 67 2.82 -0.77 8.89
C VAL A 67 4.02 0.02 8.39
N LYS A 68 4.17 1.27 8.84
CA LYS A 68 5.27 2.16 8.42
C LYS A 68 6.65 1.64 8.84
N GLN A 69 6.75 1.01 10.02
CA GLN A 69 8.00 0.41 10.48
C GLN A 69 8.45 -0.79 9.63
N HIS A 70 7.51 -1.55 9.07
CA HIS A 70 7.80 -2.70 8.23
C HIS A 70 7.82 -2.38 6.72
N ALA A 71 7.36 -1.22 6.32
CA ALA A 71 7.43 -0.73 4.95
C ALA A 71 8.71 0.10 4.72
N VAL A 72 9.88 -0.55 4.83
CA VAL A 72 11.18 0.12 4.72
C VAL A 72 11.32 0.79 3.34
N ASP A 73 11.79 2.04 3.33
CA ASP A 73 11.98 2.87 2.13
C ASP A 73 10.71 3.15 1.30
N VAL A 74 9.53 2.98 1.91
CA VAL A 74 8.25 3.26 1.29
C VAL A 74 7.59 4.46 1.98
N ILE A 75 7.26 5.49 1.22
CA ILE A 75 6.53 6.65 1.73
C ILE A 75 5.05 6.29 1.83
N LEU A 76 4.54 6.16 3.04
CA LEU A 76 3.14 5.86 3.32
C LEU A 76 2.46 6.98 4.09
N ALA A 77 1.28 7.36 3.63
CA ALA A 77 0.38 8.30 4.28
C ALA A 77 -0.96 7.63 4.61
N ASN A 78 -1.72 8.27 5.43
CA ASN A 78 -3.03 7.81 5.89
C ASN A 78 -4.03 8.96 5.85
N PRO A 79 -4.50 9.35 4.66
CA PRO A 79 -5.41 10.49 4.55
C PRO A 79 -6.71 10.28 5.33
N CYS A 80 -7.21 9.04 5.38
CA CYS A 80 -8.33 8.64 6.21
C CYS A 80 -8.32 7.11 6.36
N PRO A 81 -7.60 6.55 7.34
CA PRO A 81 -7.29 5.12 7.40
C PRO A 81 -8.53 4.24 7.54
N ASN A 82 -9.56 4.70 8.25
CA ASN A 82 -10.83 4.00 8.46
C ASN A 82 -11.92 4.34 7.45
N GLY A 83 -11.59 5.13 6.43
CA GLY A 83 -12.48 5.40 5.31
C GLY A 83 -12.45 4.28 4.27
N PRO A 84 -13.42 4.28 3.33
CA PRO A 84 -13.45 3.29 2.26
C PRO A 84 -12.18 3.37 1.40
N VAL A 85 -11.72 2.22 0.92
CA VAL A 85 -10.59 2.15 -0.01
C VAL A 85 -10.95 2.89 -1.30
N THR A 86 -10.34 4.04 -1.54
CA THR A 86 -10.65 4.85 -2.71
C THR A 86 -10.05 4.28 -3.99
N THR A 87 -10.68 4.56 -5.12
CA THR A 87 -10.14 4.23 -6.45
C THR A 87 -9.10 5.26 -6.91
N THR A 88 -9.05 6.42 -6.27
CA THR A 88 -8.07 7.47 -6.56
C THR A 88 -6.65 6.95 -6.32
N ALA A 89 -5.75 7.26 -7.22
CA ALA A 89 -4.34 6.89 -7.07
C ALA A 89 -3.66 7.80 -6.03
N PRO A 90 -2.82 7.23 -5.15
CA PRO A 90 -1.92 8.04 -4.33
C PRO A 90 -0.99 8.91 -5.18
N PRO A 91 -0.32 9.91 -4.61
CA PRO A 91 0.73 10.64 -5.31
C PRO A 91 1.84 9.70 -5.82
N ALA A 92 2.58 10.13 -6.84
CA ALA A 92 3.63 9.35 -7.46
C ALA A 92 4.68 8.86 -6.42
N ASN A 93 5.02 7.60 -6.45
CA ASN A 93 5.93 6.92 -5.53
C ASN A 93 5.55 7.07 -4.04
N GLN A 94 4.25 7.14 -3.76
CA GLN A 94 3.69 7.14 -2.42
C GLN A 94 2.55 6.12 -2.31
N GLY A 95 2.23 5.74 -1.08
CA GLY A 95 1.12 4.84 -0.81
C GLY A 95 0.19 5.37 0.27
N TRP A 96 -1.03 4.85 0.30
CA TRP A 96 -2.04 5.11 1.31
C TRP A 96 -2.36 3.84 2.07
N ILE A 97 -2.49 3.97 3.40
CA ILE A 97 -2.90 2.90 4.32
C ILE A 97 -4.38 3.05 4.60
N TYR A 98 -5.10 1.93 4.58
CA TYR A 98 -6.50 1.81 4.95
C TYR A 98 -6.65 0.69 5.97
N ILE A 99 -7.46 0.94 6.99
CA ILE A 99 -7.77 -0.01 8.06
C ILE A 99 -9.30 -0.09 8.10
N THR A 100 -9.85 -1.17 7.57
CA THR A 100 -11.30 -1.28 7.31
C THR A 100 -11.85 -2.59 7.81
N GLU A 101 -13.15 -2.63 8.05
CA GLU A 101 -13.91 -3.86 8.21
C GLU A 101 -14.51 -4.22 6.85
N PRO A 102 -14.11 -5.34 6.22
CA PRO A 102 -14.57 -5.70 4.89
C PRO A 102 -16.03 -6.18 4.83
N ASP A 103 -16.59 -6.59 5.96
CA ASP A 103 -17.96 -7.06 6.10
C ASP A 103 -18.64 -6.45 7.33
N PRO A 104 -18.88 -5.12 7.30
CA PRO A 104 -19.43 -4.42 8.44
C PRO A 104 -20.91 -4.83 8.68
N PRO A 105 -21.37 -4.78 9.95
CA PRO A 105 -22.77 -5.03 10.26
C PRO A 105 -23.70 -4.01 9.58
N ALA A 106 -24.89 -4.43 9.23
CA ALA A 106 -25.87 -3.59 8.52
C ALA A 106 -26.32 -2.33 9.30
N THR A 107 -26.09 -2.31 10.61
CA THR A 107 -26.47 -1.21 11.51
C THR A 107 -25.24 -0.74 12.28
N VAL A 108 -25.07 0.58 12.35
CA VAL A 108 -24.05 1.18 13.24
C VAL A 108 -24.38 0.86 14.68
N GLU A 109 -23.47 0.20 15.37
CA GLU A 109 -23.62 -0.14 16.76
C GLU A 109 -23.19 1.01 17.68
N THR A 110 -23.88 1.15 18.82
CA THR A 110 -23.43 2.09 19.85
C THR A 110 -22.15 1.55 20.51
N LEU A 111 -21.05 2.27 20.30
CA LEU A 111 -19.77 1.89 20.86
C LEU A 111 -19.71 2.19 22.36
N SER A 112 -19.12 1.28 23.12
CA SER A 112 -18.70 1.62 24.48
C SER A 112 -17.44 2.51 24.41
N PRO A 113 -17.23 3.43 25.35
CA PRO A 113 -16.06 4.32 25.35
C PRO A 113 -14.72 3.60 25.26
N SER A 114 -14.63 2.37 25.75
CA SER A 114 -13.41 1.55 25.66
C SER A 114 -13.11 1.05 24.24
N LEU A 115 -14.09 1.06 23.34
CA LEU A 115 -13.97 0.58 21.96
C LEU A 115 -13.96 1.68 20.91
N GLU A 116 -14.24 2.93 21.32
CA GLU A 116 -14.27 4.07 20.37
C GLU A 116 -12.95 4.28 19.63
N ASN A 117 -11.83 3.87 20.23
CA ASN A 117 -10.50 3.99 19.62
C ASN A 117 -10.00 2.68 19.02
N ALA A 118 -10.79 1.59 19.02
CA ALA A 118 -10.39 0.34 18.40
C ALA A 118 -10.17 0.55 16.88
N PRO A 119 -9.27 -0.21 16.24
CA PRO A 119 -8.94 -0.02 14.85
C PRO A 119 -10.06 -0.47 13.91
N GLY A 120 -10.02 0.05 12.71
CA GLY A 120 -10.95 -0.28 11.66
C GLY A 120 -12.08 0.74 11.48
N GLY A 121 -12.95 0.43 10.58
CA GLY A 121 -14.11 1.22 10.21
C GLY A 121 -14.87 0.54 9.09
N GLU A 122 -16.04 1.03 8.76
CA GLU A 122 -16.87 0.44 7.73
C GLU A 122 -16.25 0.55 6.34
N MET A 123 -16.14 -0.55 5.62
CA MET A 123 -15.75 -0.53 4.22
C MET A 123 -16.89 -0.06 3.30
N TRP A 124 -18.12 -0.42 3.64
CA TRP A 124 -19.36 -0.05 2.95
C TRP A 124 -19.98 1.19 3.57
N GLY A 125 -19.60 1.52 4.76
CA GLY A 125 -20.12 2.62 5.54
C GLY A 125 -19.87 3.93 4.85
N GLN A 126 -20.81 4.77 4.98
CA GLN A 126 -20.67 6.15 4.59
C GLN A 126 -19.62 6.77 5.49
N SER A 127 -18.43 6.93 4.99
CA SER A 127 -17.51 7.81 5.65
C SER A 127 -18.23 9.17 5.73
N ASN A 128 -18.61 9.54 6.93
CA ASN A 128 -19.18 10.87 7.19
C ASN A 128 -18.12 11.98 7.04
N GLY A 129 -17.03 11.69 6.33
CA GLY A 129 -15.90 12.60 6.12
C GLY A 129 -14.97 12.74 7.33
N THR A 130 -15.23 12.02 8.42
CA THR A 130 -14.33 11.99 9.58
C THR A 130 -13.34 10.83 9.44
N CYS A 131 -12.11 11.03 9.87
CA CYS A 131 -11.10 9.97 9.95
C CYS A 131 -11.13 9.24 11.30
N SER A 132 -12.20 9.41 12.06
CA SER A 132 -12.45 8.66 13.29
C SER A 132 -13.04 7.30 12.96
N ALA A 133 -12.70 6.29 13.75
CA ALA A 133 -13.31 4.97 13.61
C ALA A 133 -14.82 5.07 13.82
N THR A 134 -15.57 4.67 12.79
CA THR A 134 -17.01 4.51 12.86
C THR A 134 -17.28 3.02 12.75
N ASN A 135 -17.83 2.42 13.78
CA ASN A 135 -18.08 1.00 13.81
C ASN A 135 -16.79 0.15 13.63
N PRO A 136 -15.80 0.29 14.52
CA PRO A 136 -14.55 -0.47 14.42
C PRO A 136 -14.79 -1.97 14.52
N ALA A 137 -13.96 -2.76 13.86
CA ALA A 137 -14.03 -4.21 13.87
C ALA A 137 -13.92 -4.75 15.31
N ARG A 138 -14.86 -5.59 15.71
CA ARG A 138 -14.96 -6.17 17.06
C ARG A 138 -15.77 -7.47 17.03
N ASN A 139 -15.89 -8.15 18.18
CA ASN A 139 -16.61 -9.41 18.29
C ASN A 139 -16.12 -10.47 17.29
N HIS A 140 -14.81 -10.58 17.15
CA HIS A 140 -14.17 -11.46 16.16
C HIS A 140 -14.47 -11.10 14.71
N ALA A 141 -14.89 -9.86 14.45
CA ALA A 141 -15.11 -9.39 13.08
C ALA A 141 -13.79 -9.35 12.28
N PRO A 142 -13.90 -9.51 10.96
CA PRO A 142 -12.72 -9.40 10.10
C PRO A 142 -12.24 -7.96 10.04
N LEU A 143 -10.94 -7.75 10.25
CA LEU A 143 -10.28 -6.47 10.06
C LEU A 143 -9.28 -6.59 8.93
N GLN A 144 -9.33 -5.66 8.00
CA GLN A 144 -8.46 -5.62 6.83
C GLN A 144 -7.57 -4.39 6.85
N VAL A 145 -6.27 -4.62 6.72
CA VAL A 145 -5.29 -3.57 6.44
C VAL A 145 -4.94 -3.64 4.96
N THR A 146 -5.13 -2.54 4.25
CA THR A 146 -4.84 -2.43 2.82
C THR A 146 -3.85 -1.30 2.58
N ILE A 147 -2.84 -1.53 1.74
CA ILE A 147 -1.98 -0.49 1.21
C ILE A 147 -2.21 -0.40 -0.29
N ARG A 148 -2.37 0.83 -0.80
CA ARG A 148 -2.33 1.14 -2.22
C ARG A 148 -1.14 2.05 -2.48
N TYR A 149 -0.24 1.62 -3.32
CA TYR A 149 0.99 2.32 -3.65
C TYR A 149 1.05 2.64 -5.14
N ASN A 150 1.32 3.89 -5.47
CA ASN A 150 1.44 4.36 -6.85
C ASN A 150 2.91 4.30 -7.28
N PHE A 151 3.28 3.21 -7.92
CA PHE A 151 4.62 3.02 -8.45
C PHE A 151 4.76 3.75 -9.80
N VAL A 152 5.81 4.56 -9.91
CA VAL A 152 6.20 5.20 -11.17
C VAL A 152 7.54 4.64 -11.59
N PRO A 153 7.66 4.02 -12.79
CA PRO A 153 8.91 3.54 -13.32
C PRO A 153 9.93 4.66 -13.48
N PHE A 154 11.19 4.35 -13.20
CA PHE A 154 12.28 5.30 -13.37
C PHE A 154 12.61 5.56 -14.84
N THR A 155 12.37 4.56 -15.70
CA THR A 155 12.62 4.63 -17.14
C THR A 155 11.52 5.43 -17.82
N PRO A 156 11.81 6.60 -18.42
CA PRO A 156 10.79 7.47 -19.01
C PRO A 156 9.94 6.81 -20.10
N LEU A 157 10.54 5.93 -20.91
CA LEU A 157 9.83 5.22 -21.96
C LEU A 157 8.81 4.23 -21.38
N ILE A 158 9.18 3.53 -20.31
CA ILE A 158 8.29 2.58 -19.63
C ILE A 158 7.15 3.35 -18.97
N SER A 159 7.44 4.45 -18.27
CA SER A 159 6.42 5.26 -17.60
C SER A 159 5.40 5.85 -18.58
N GLN A 160 5.81 6.19 -19.79
CA GLN A 160 4.91 6.67 -20.86
C GLN A 160 4.01 5.56 -21.41
N LEU A 161 4.49 4.33 -21.45
CA LEU A 161 3.73 3.18 -21.95
C LEU A 161 2.79 2.58 -20.92
N THR A 162 3.23 2.48 -19.67
CA THR A 162 2.46 1.81 -18.60
C THR A 162 1.59 2.76 -17.79
N GLY A 163 1.90 4.06 -17.81
CA GLY A 163 1.27 5.03 -16.91
C GLY A 163 1.58 4.73 -15.44
N ASN A 164 0.62 5.02 -14.59
CA ASN A 164 0.71 4.75 -13.15
C ASN A 164 0.42 3.27 -12.86
N ILE A 165 1.32 2.60 -12.16
CA ILE A 165 1.16 1.21 -11.73
C ILE A 165 0.73 1.21 -10.26
N ILE A 166 -0.51 0.81 -10.00
CA ILE A 166 -1.00 0.71 -8.62
C ILE A 166 -0.69 -0.70 -8.09
N ILE A 167 0.20 -0.76 -7.10
CA ILE A 167 0.49 -1.97 -6.34
C ILE A 167 -0.45 -1.96 -5.14
N SER A 168 -1.25 -3.01 -4.98
CA SER A 168 -2.15 -3.17 -3.84
C SER A 168 -1.76 -4.41 -3.06
N ALA A 169 -1.68 -4.27 -1.74
CA ALA A 169 -1.47 -5.36 -0.79
C ALA A 169 -2.55 -5.26 0.29
N ALA A 170 -3.11 -6.39 0.69
CA ALA A 170 -4.12 -6.45 1.73
C ALA A 170 -3.94 -7.70 2.60
N ALA A 171 -4.19 -7.55 3.90
CA ALA A 171 -4.22 -8.66 4.85
C ALA A 171 -5.47 -8.53 5.72
N THR A 172 -6.20 -9.65 5.89
CA THR A 172 -7.43 -9.70 6.66
C THR A 172 -7.29 -10.74 7.75
N TYR A 173 -7.59 -10.37 8.98
CA TYR A 173 -7.61 -11.24 10.15
C TYR A 173 -8.84 -10.96 11.00
N ALA A 174 -9.31 -11.95 11.76
CA ALA A 174 -10.36 -11.76 12.75
C ALA A 174 -9.78 -11.12 14.01
N THR A 175 -10.49 -10.17 14.61
CA THR A 175 -10.10 -9.56 15.89
C THR A 175 -10.19 -10.58 17.02
N GLU A 176 -9.34 -10.42 18.06
CA GLU A 176 -9.33 -11.26 19.26
C GLU A 176 -10.25 -10.68 20.37
N TYR A 177 -10.92 -9.56 20.10
CA TYR A 177 -11.75 -8.81 21.07
C TYR A 177 -13.13 -8.52 20.54
#